data_ad103651e44eeecd3298f5575276771f
#
_entry.id   ad103651e44eeecd3298f5575276771f
#
_cell.length_a   1.000
_cell.length_b   1.000
_cell.length_c   1.000
_cell.angle_alpha   90.00
_cell.angle_beta   90.00
_cell.angle_gamma   90.00
#
_symmetry.space_group_name_H-M   'P 1'
#
loop_
_entity.id
_entity.type
_entity.pdbx_description
1 polymer ?
#
loop_
_entity_poly.entity_id
_entity_poly.type
_entity_poly.pdbx_seq_one_letter_code
_entity_poly.pdbx_strand_id
1 'polypeptide(L)'
;WMVYGSWSGGIFLLEIDENTGKVIHPKADEKNNVDAYFGKRLIGGGHVAIEGPWIEYDKEAGYYYLFVSYGSLTSDGGYQIRAFRSKKVDGPYVDMKGNTPKPDSGDESFFGLKLSGNYMLPSLEKAYKATGHNSALIDSDGKRYIVNHTRFDDGTEAHEPRVHQYLLNEDGWPCMLPYATDGETVSEKGYDNEKII
;
A
#
# COMPACT_ATOMS: atom_id res chain seq x y z
N TRP A 1 -10.23 -8.68 10.45
CA TRP A 1 -10.46 -8.55 9.02
C TRP A 1 -9.31 -9.15 8.25
N MET A 2 -9.61 -9.69 7.07
CA MET A 2 -8.62 -10.19 6.11
C MET A 2 -8.77 -9.41 4.81
N VAL A 3 -7.73 -8.66 4.43
CA VAL A 3 -7.62 -8.04 3.10
C VAL A 3 -6.76 -8.94 2.22
N TYR A 4 -7.20 -9.18 0.99
CA TYR A 4 -6.52 -10.09 0.08
C TYR A 4 -6.94 -9.84 -1.37
N GLY A 5 -6.28 -10.49 -2.30
CA GLY A 5 -6.61 -10.44 -3.71
C GLY A 5 -5.47 -9.94 -4.57
N SER A 6 -5.63 -10.16 -5.85
CA SER A 6 -4.64 -9.84 -6.87
C SER A 6 -5.30 -9.86 -8.24
N TRP A 7 -4.90 -8.98 -9.10
CA TRP A 7 -5.21 -8.92 -10.52
C TRP A 7 -6.68 -9.21 -10.88
N SER A 8 -7.00 -10.47 -11.23
CA SER A 8 -8.24 -10.90 -11.88
C SER A 8 -9.52 -10.40 -11.24
N GLY A 9 -9.66 -10.56 -9.93
CA GLY A 9 -10.88 -10.23 -9.19
C GLY A 9 -10.81 -8.87 -8.50
N GLY A 10 -9.62 -8.32 -8.31
CA GLY A 10 -9.37 -7.14 -7.49
C GLY A 10 -9.04 -7.48 -6.04
N ILE A 11 -9.16 -6.48 -5.18
CA ILE A 11 -8.83 -6.54 -3.75
C ILE A 11 -10.12 -6.67 -2.95
N PHE A 12 -10.18 -7.68 -2.09
CA PHE A 12 -11.34 -8.01 -1.28
C PHE A 12 -11.08 -7.92 0.21
N LEU A 13 -12.14 -7.76 0.96
CA LEU A 13 -12.17 -7.77 2.41
C LEU A 13 -13.17 -8.81 2.91
N LEU A 14 -12.74 -9.64 3.85
CA LEU A 14 -13.56 -10.59 4.59
C LEU A 14 -13.44 -10.35 6.08
N GLU A 15 -14.53 -10.57 6.79
CA GLU A 15 -14.53 -10.63 8.23
C GLU A 15 -13.99 -11.97 8.71
N ILE A 16 -13.22 -11.95 9.79
CA ILE A 16 -12.68 -13.15 10.45
C ILE A 16 -13.23 -13.20 11.86
N ASP A 17 -13.78 -14.33 12.24
CA ASP A 17 -14.16 -14.60 13.63
C ASP A 17 -12.88 -14.64 14.50
N GLU A 18 -12.80 -13.73 15.45
CA GLU A 18 -11.60 -13.55 16.28
C GLU A 18 -11.30 -14.73 17.22
N ASN A 19 -12.31 -15.54 17.55
CA ASN A 19 -12.14 -16.68 18.44
C ASN A 19 -11.73 -17.96 17.71
N THR A 20 -12.16 -18.10 16.46
CA THR A 20 -11.95 -19.34 15.68
C THR A 20 -10.99 -19.18 14.52
N GLY A 21 -10.70 -17.94 14.10
CA GLY A 21 -9.91 -17.63 12.91
C GLY A 21 -10.61 -17.98 11.60
N LYS A 22 -11.90 -18.32 11.64
CA LYS A 22 -12.65 -18.70 10.44
C LYS A 22 -13.24 -17.49 9.75
N VAL A 23 -13.35 -17.58 8.43
CA VAL A 23 -14.02 -16.56 7.62
C VAL A 23 -15.52 -16.52 7.94
N ILE A 24 -16.03 -15.30 8.10
CA ILE A 24 -17.46 -15.02 8.17
C ILE A 24 -17.90 -14.56 6.77
N HIS A 25 -18.63 -15.43 6.06
CA HIS A 25 -19.13 -15.13 4.73
C HIS A 25 -20.32 -14.16 4.80
N PRO A 26 -20.27 -13.04 4.07
CA PRO A 26 -21.38 -12.09 4.03
C PRO A 26 -22.54 -12.61 3.17
N LYS A 27 -23.68 -11.94 3.25
CA LYS A 27 -24.72 -12.07 2.23
C LYS A 27 -24.31 -11.27 0.99
N ALA A 28 -24.54 -11.84 -0.21
CA ALA A 28 -24.29 -11.16 -1.46
C ALA A 28 -25.07 -9.84 -1.55
N ASP A 29 -24.40 -8.79 -2.02
CA ASP A 29 -24.98 -7.47 -2.28
C ASP A 29 -24.24 -6.83 -3.46
N GLU A 30 -24.71 -7.10 -4.67
CA GLU A 30 -24.09 -6.60 -5.90
C GLU A 30 -24.02 -5.06 -5.94
N LYS A 31 -25.02 -4.39 -5.36
CA LYS A 31 -25.06 -2.92 -5.32
C LYS A 31 -23.89 -2.32 -4.55
N ASN A 32 -23.41 -3.04 -3.52
CA ASN A 32 -22.30 -2.63 -2.69
C ASN A 32 -21.01 -3.44 -2.97
N ASN A 33 -20.94 -4.13 -4.11
CA ASN A 33 -19.80 -4.97 -4.52
C ASN A 33 -19.45 -6.06 -3.50
N VAL A 34 -20.47 -6.69 -2.88
CA VAL A 34 -20.29 -7.79 -1.94
C VAL A 34 -20.63 -9.11 -2.60
N ASP A 35 -19.64 -9.98 -2.71
CA ASP A 35 -19.78 -11.36 -3.11
C ASP A 35 -19.94 -12.26 -1.86
N ALA A 36 -20.83 -13.24 -1.91
CA ALA A 36 -21.10 -14.12 -0.77
C ALA A 36 -19.91 -14.98 -0.37
N TYR A 37 -19.00 -15.28 -1.30
CA TYR A 37 -17.82 -16.11 -1.06
C TYR A 37 -16.54 -15.27 -0.88
N PHE A 38 -16.32 -14.31 -1.79
CA PHE A 38 -15.11 -13.50 -1.79
C PHE A 38 -15.16 -12.30 -0.84
N GLY A 39 -16.35 -11.90 -0.37
CA GLY A 39 -16.52 -10.73 0.48
C GLY A 39 -16.67 -9.43 -0.30
N LYS A 40 -16.34 -8.32 0.34
CA LYS A 40 -16.50 -6.99 -0.26
C LYS A 40 -15.29 -6.63 -1.12
N ARG A 41 -15.52 -6.36 -2.40
CA ARG A 41 -14.49 -5.81 -3.29
C ARG A 41 -14.25 -4.35 -2.92
N LEU A 42 -13.02 -4.03 -2.54
CA LEU A 42 -12.62 -2.67 -2.16
C LEU A 42 -12.21 -1.85 -3.37
N ILE A 43 -11.33 -2.38 -4.19
CA ILE A 43 -10.80 -1.75 -5.42
C ILE A 43 -10.39 -2.82 -6.43
N GLY A 44 -10.15 -2.42 -7.66
CA GLY A 44 -9.65 -3.29 -8.73
C GLY A 44 -10.72 -4.20 -9.30
N GLY A 45 -10.32 -5.12 -10.15
CA GLY A 45 -11.11 -6.03 -10.95
C GLY A 45 -10.74 -5.91 -12.42
N GLY A 46 -11.37 -6.72 -13.30
CA GLY A 46 -11.12 -6.62 -14.72
C GLY A 46 -9.67 -6.88 -15.16
N HIS A 47 -8.94 -7.69 -14.39
CA HIS A 47 -7.52 -8.01 -14.60
C HIS A 47 -6.55 -6.81 -14.49
N VAL A 48 -6.93 -5.75 -13.79
CA VAL A 48 -6.00 -4.66 -13.50
C VAL A 48 -4.86 -5.17 -12.62
N ALA A 49 -3.64 -4.74 -12.92
CA ALA A 49 -2.42 -5.15 -12.24
C ALA A 49 -2.29 -4.47 -10.86
N ILE A 50 -3.13 -4.88 -9.93
CA ILE A 50 -3.15 -4.45 -8.52
C ILE A 50 -3.03 -5.68 -7.64
N GLU A 51 -2.14 -5.64 -6.63
CA GLU A 51 -1.95 -6.73 -5.67
C GLU A 51 -1.32 -6.27 -4.36
N GLY A 52 -0.95 -7.22 -3.49
CA GLY A 52 -0.24 -6.96 -2.24
C GLY A 52 -0.97 -6.01 -1.31
N PRO A 53 -2.27 -6.21 -1.03
CA PRO A 53 -3.01 -5.28 -0.20
C PRO A 53 -2.62 -5.37 1.27
N TRP A 54 -2.53 -4.21 1.91
CA TRP A 54 -2.39 -4.08 3.35
C TRP A 54 -3.30 -2.96 3.86
N ILE A 55 -4.02 -3.19 4.96
CA ILE A 55 -4.79 -2.15 5.63
C ILE A 55 -4.17 -1.86 6.99
N GLU A 56 -3.84 -0.60 7.23
CA GLU A 56 -3.40 -0.08 8.52
C GLU A 56 -4.40 0.94 9.05
N TYR A 57 -4.77 0.82 10.32
CA TYR A 57 -5.59 1.81 10.99
C TYR A 57 -4.73 2.79 11.78
N ASP A 58 -4.70 4.02 11.36
CA ASP A 58 -4.05 5.09 12.08
C ASP A 58 -5.04 5.78 13.02
N LYS A 59 -4.88 5.52 14.31
CA LYS A 59 -5.76 6.05 15.36
C LYS A 59 -5.65 7.58 15.49
N GLU A 60 -4.46 8.14 15.28
CA GLU A 60 -4.22 9.57 15.36
C GLU A 60 -4.89 10.30 14.20
N ALA A 61 -4.71 9.81 12.98
CA ALA A 61 -5.37 10.35 11.79
C ALA A 61 -6.87 10.01 11.72
N GLY A 62 -7.29 8.93 12.38
CA GLY A 62 -8.65 8.42 12.35
C GLY A 62 -9.04 7.89 10.96
N TYR A 63 -8.09 7.27 10.25
CA TYR A 63 -8.28 6.67 8.94
C TYR A 63 -7.74 5.24 8.87
N TYR A 64 -8.39 4.45 8.03
CA TYR A 64 -7.84 3.22 7.48
C TYR A 64 -7.11 3.56 6.19
N TYR A 65 -5.84 3.22 6.10
CA TYR A 65 -5.04 3.33 4.89
C TYR A 65 -4.94 1.98 4.21
N LEU A 66 -5.35 1.91 2.96
CA LEU A 66 -5.17 0.74 2.11
C LEU A 66 -3.97 1.00 1.21
N PHE A 67 -2.92 0.22 1.41
CA PHE A 67 -1.74 0.18 0.55
C PHE A 67 -1.88 -0.98 -0.42
N VAL A 68 -1.52 -0.75 -1.66
CA VAL A 68 -1.52 -1.76 -2.73
C VAL A 68 -0.34 -1.54 -3.66
N SER A 69 0.02 -2.59 -4.38
CA SER A 69 1.04 -2.52 -5.42
C SER A 69 0.42 -2.56 -6.79
N TYR A 70 0.86 -1.66 -7.66
CA TYR A 70 0.48 -1.57 -9.06
C TYR A 70 1.63 -2.00 -9.96
N GLY A 71 1.30 -2.51 -11.14
CA GLY A 71 2.27 -2.88 -12.15
C GLY A 71 2.77 -4.32 -12.05
N SER A 72 3.81 -4.65 -12.80
CA SER A 72 4.42 -5.97 -12.81
C SER A 72 5.65 -6.02 -11.91
N LEU A 73 5.85 -7.14 -11.26
CA LEU A 73 6.91 -7.42 -10.30
C LEU A 73 8.33 -7.46 -10.92
N THR A 74 8.45 -7.61 -12.22
CA THR A 74 9.76 -7.61 -12.89
C THR A 74 10.48 -6.27 -12.78
N SER A 75 11.80 -6.26 -12.92
CA SER A 75 12.62 -5.04 -12.79
C SER A 75 12.15 -3.90 -13.70
N ASP A 76 11.61 -4.22 -14.87
CA ASP A 76 11.09 -3.26 -15.84
C ASP A 76 9.57 -3.09 -15.81
N GLY A 77 8.89 -3.77 -14.89
CA GLY A 77 7.42 -3.86 -14.83
C GLY A 77 6.71 -2.66 -14.20
N GLY A 78 7.45 -1.67 -13.69
CA GLY A 78 6.87 -0.47 -13.10
C GLY A 78 6.14 -0.70 -11.77
N TYR A 79 6.51 -1.75 -11.04
CA TYR A 79 5.93 -2.06 -9.72
C TYR A 79 6.08 -0.89 -8.76
N GLN A 80 5.00 -0.54 -8.06
CA GLN A 80 4.95 0.67 -7.25
C GLN A 80 3.90 0.56 -6.15
N ILE A 81 4.15 1.23 -5.02
CA ILE A 81 3.20 1.30 -3.90
C ILE A 81 2.29 2.50 -4.08
N ARG A 82 0.99 2.29 -3.89
CA ARG A 82 -0.01 3.35 -3.82
C ARG A 82 -0.88 3.22 -2.59
N ALA A 83 -1.36 4.37 -2.09
CA ALA A 83 -2.23 4.46 -0.93
C ALA A 83 -3.60 5.04 -1.29
N PHE A 84 -4.60 4.53 -0.60
CA PHE A 84 -5.96 5.04 -0.50
C PHE A 84 -6.33 5.16 0.97
N ARG A 85 -7.37 5.91 1.31
CA ARG A 85 -7.86 5.97 2.68
C ARG A 85 -9.37 5.90 2.80
N SER A 86 -9.85 5.48 3.96
CA SER A 86 -11.27 5.45 4.30
C SER A 86 -11.48 5.72 5.79
N LYS A 87 -12.69 6.19 6.15
CA LYS A 87 -13.12 6.25 7.56
C LYS A 87 -13.66 4.92 8.10
N LYS A 88 -13.83 3.92 7.23
CA LYS A 88 -14.31 2.59 7.58
C LYS A 88 -13.39 1.53 7.00
N VAL A 89 -13.22 0.41 7.70
CA VAL A 89 -12.40 -0.70 7.24
C VAL A 89 -12.89 -1.29 5.91
N ASP A 90 -14.19 -1.26 5.69
CA ASP A 90 -14.84 -1.76 4.48
C ASP A 90 -15.04 -0.70 3.39
N GLY A 91 -14.42 0.48 3.53
CA GLY A 91 -14.45 1.55 2.53
C GLY A 91 -15.68 2.47 2.58
N PRO A 92 -15.94 3.29 1.55
CA PRO A 92 -15.16 3.35 0.31
C PRO A 92 -13.74 3.89 0.54
N TYR A 93 -12.78 3.30 -0.12
CA TYR A 93 -11.40 3.79 -0.15
C TYR A 93 -11.25 4.79 -1.30
N VAL A 94 -10.73 5.96 -1.00
CA VAL A 94 -10.58 7.06 -1.95
C VAL A 94 -9.12 7.52 -2.06
N ASP A 95 -8.78 8.08 -3.22
CA ASP A 95 -7.52 8.80 -3.43
C ASP A 95 -7.60 10.25 -2.94
N MET A 96 -6.54 11.04 -3.14
CA MET A 96 -6.47 12.45 -2.74
C MET A 96 -7.52 13.35 -3.39
N LYS A 97 -8.11 12.94 -4.52
CA LYS A 97 -9.17 13.66 -5.22
C LYS A 97 -10.58 13.18 -4.84
N GLY A 98 -10.66 12.19 -3.93
CA GLY A 98 -11.93 11.58 -3.54
C GLY A 98 -12.43 10.52 -4.53
N ASN A 99 -11.59 10.06 -5.46
CA ASN A 99 -11.97 9.03 -6.42
C ASN A 99 -11.78 7.64 -5.82
N THR A 100 -12.73 6.76 -6.08
CA THR A 100 -12.62 5.32 -5.82
C THR A 100 -12.40 4.61 -7.15
N PRO A 101 -11.34 3.78 -7.31
CA PRO A 101 -11.17 2.96 -8.49
C PRO A 101 -12.39 2.06 -8.70
N LYS A 102 -13.02 2.16 -9.85
CA LYS A 102 -14.15 1.30 -10.19
C LYS A 102 -13.64 -0.02 -10.74
N PRO A 103 -14.30 -1.15 -10.42
CA PRO A 103 -14.09 -2.37 -11.14
C PRO A 103 -14.28 -2.13 -12.65
N ASP A 104 -13.43 -2.73 -13.45
CA ASP A 104 -13.55 -2.73 -14.92
C ASP A 104 -13.41 -1.35 -15.60
N SER A 105 -12.85 -0.34 -14.91
CA SER A 105 -12.63 0.98 -15.51
C SER A 105 -11.51 1.04 -16.55
N GLY A 106 -10.77 -0.05 -16.73
CA GLY A 106 -9.77 -0.23 -17.79
C GLY A 106 -8.42 0.41 -17.51
N ASP A 107 -8.36 1.62 -16.98
CA ASP A 107 -7.10 2.29 -16.63
C ASP A 107 -7.16 2.83 -15.20
N GLU A 108 -6.66 2.06 -14.28
CA GLU A 108 -6.54 2.44 -12.88
C GLU A 108 -5.18 3.08 -12.55
N SER A 109 -4.35 3.33 -13.56
CA SER A 109 -3.03 3.92 -13.39
C SER A 109 -3.05 5.32 -12.79
N PHE A 110 -4.17 6.02 -12.88
CA PHE A 110 -4.34 7.38 -12.35
C PHE A 110 -4.87 7.45 -10.91
N PHE A 111 -5.32 6.34 -10.35
CA PHE A 111 -5.90 6.32 -9.01
C PHE A 111 -4.86 6.00 -7.94
N GLY A 112 -5.10 6.55 -6.75
CA GLY A 112 -4.25 6.34 -5.59
C GLY A 112 -3.03 7.25 -5.53
N LEU A 113 -2.60 7.54 -4.31
CA LEU A 113 -1.38 8.31 -4.07
C LEU A 113 -0.15 7.40 -4.24
N LYS A 114 0.67 7.67 -5.22
CA LYS A 114 1.95 6.96 -5.39
C LYS A 114 2.91 7.32 -4.26
N LEU A 115 3.40 6.31 -3.54
CA LEU A 115 4.36 6.46 -2.45
C LEU A 115 5.78 6.11 -2.87
N SER A 116 5.93 5.07 -3.68
CA SER A 116 7.23 4.58 -4.11
C SER A 116 7.13 3.90 -5.48
N GLY A 117 8.28 3.55 -6.04
CA GLY A 117 8.42 2.91 -7.33
C GLY A 117 9.90 2.90 -7.74
N ASN A 118 10.19 3.21 -9.00
CA ASN A 118 11.56 3.35 -9.47
C ASN A 118 12.08 4.75 -9.14
N TYR A 119 13.24 4.84 -8.51
CA TYR A 119 13.89 6.13 -8.23
C TYR A 119 15.39 5.98 -7.98
N MET A 120 16.12 7.07 -8.13
CA MET A 120 17.54 7.22 -7.82
C MET A 120 17.77 8.49 -7.01
N LEU A 121 18.56 8.37 -5.96
CA LEU A 121 18.99 9.52 -5.15
C LEU A 121 20.51 9.67 -5.24
N PRO A 122 21.06 10.89 -5.07
CA PRO A 122 22.50 11.13 -5.24
C PRO A 122 23.41 10.31 -4.34
N SER A 123 22.90 9.87 -3.18
CA SER A 123 23.66 9.04 -2.22
C SER A 123 23.49 7.55 -2.42
N LEU A 124 22.67 7.12 -3.39
CA LEU A 124 22.49 5.71 -3.68
C LEU A 124 23.53 5.26 -4.71
N GLU A 125 24.09 4.07 -4.51
CA GLU A 125 24.98 3.43 -5.48
C GLU A 125 24.21 2.83 -6.67
N LYS A 126 22.97 2.38 -6.41
CA LYS A 126 22.08 1.74 -7.38
C LYS A 126 20.67 2.32 -7.27
N ALA A 127 20.01 2.46 -8.41
CA ALA A 127 18.59 2.87 -8.42
C ALA A 127 17.69 1.79 -7.81
N TYR A 128 16.70 2.22 -7.05
CA TYR A 128 15.58 1.38 -6.65
C TYR A 128 14.70 1.07 -7.86
N LYS A 129 14.31 -0.19 -8.00
CA LYS A 129 13.39 -0.67 -9.04
C LYS A 129 12.31 -1.56 -8.43
N ALA A 130 11.15 -1.57 -9.03
CA ALA A 130 10.03 -2.45 -8.69
C ALA A 130 9.74 -2.51 -7.18
N THR A 131 9.67 -1.37 -6.51
CA THR A 131 9.40 -1.28 -5.07
C THR A 131 7.92 -1.52 -4.80
N GLY A 132 7.61 -2.55 -4.03
CA GLY A 132 6.22 -2.90 -3.76
C GLY A 132 6.00 -4.02 -2.76
N HIS A 133 4.79 -4.57 -2.79
CA HIS A 133 4.27 -5.66 -1.96
C HIS A 133 4.57 -5.43 -0.47
N ASN A 134 4.02 -4.32 0.04
CA ASN A 134 4.34 -3.85 1.37
C ASN A 134 3.39 -4.36 2.45
N SER A 135 3.89 -4.37 3.67
CA SER A 135 3.11 -4.19 4.89
C SER A 135 3.38 -2.81 5.47
N ALA A 136 2.56 -2.39 6.41
CA ALA A 136 2.78 -1.17 7.18
C ALA A 136 2.60 -1.46 8.66
N LEU A 137 3.21 -0.64 9.51
CA LEU A 137 3.02 -0.70 10.95
C LEU A 137 3.16 0.71 11.55
N ILE A 138 2.48 0.90 12.67
CA ILE A 138 2.66 2.04 13.55
C ILE A 138 3.26 1.51 14.83
N ASP A 139 4.47 1.94 15.14
CA ASP A 139 5.20 1.49 16.33
C ASP A 139 4.61 2.10 17.62
N SER A 140 5.02 1.58 18.74
CA SER A 140 4.57 2.01 20.07
C SER A 140 4.88 3.47 20.37
N ASP A 141 5.90 4.05 19.72
CA ASP A 141 6.25 5.48 19.82
C ASP A 141 5.50 6.38 18.82
N GLY A 142 4.57 5.80 18.03
CA GLY A 142 3.77 6.50 17.03
C GLY A 142 4.45 6.68 15.68
N LYS A 143 5.68 6.20 15.50
CA LYS A 143 6.34 6.22 14.20
C LYS A 143 5.71 5.22 13.24
N ARG A 144 5.64 5.61 11.99
CA ARG A 144 4.99 4.87 10.92
C ARG A 144 6.01 4.31 9.95
N TYR A 145 5.90 3.03 9.62
CA TYR A 145 6.84 2.34 8.75
C TYR A 145 6.12 1.55 7.66
N ILE A 146 6.75 1.49 6.50
CA ILE A 146 6.42 0.59 5.39
C ILE A 146 7.57 -0.39 5.25
N VAL A 147 7.24 -1.68 5.30
CA VAL A 147 8.17 -2.77 5.00
C VAL A 147 7.81 -3.30 3.63
N ASN A 148 8.73 -3.24 2.68
CA ASN A 148 8.50 -3.63 1.30
C ASN A 148 9.70 -4.40 0.75
N HIS A 149 9.53 -5.03 -0.39
CA HIS A 149 10.67 -5.48 -1.18
C HIS A 149 10.98 -4.49 -2.30
N THR A 150 12.21 -4.51 -2.75
CA THR A 150 12.66 -3.76 -3.91
C THR A 150 13.68 -4.58 -4.69
N ARG A 151 13.89 -4.22 -5.93
CA ARG A 151 15.02 -4.62 -6.75
C ARG A 151 15.96 -3.45 -6.89
N PHE A 152 17.13 -3.70 -7.43
CA PHE A 152 18.10 -2.66 -7.76
C PHE A 152 18.48 -2.73 -9.22
N ASP A 153 18.94 -1.60 -9.76
CA ASP A 153 19.47 -1.53 -11.13
C ASP A 153 20.88 -2.13 -11.19
N ASP A 154 20.98 -3.43 -11.05
CA ASP A 154 22.22 -4.21 -11.03
C ASP A 154 22.23 -5.36 -12.05
N GLY A 155 21.22 -5.39 -12.91
CA GLY A 155 21.08 -6.42 -13.94
C GLY A 155 20.54 -7.75 -13.43
N THR A 156 20.08 -7.83 -12.16
CA THR A 156 19.48 -9.03 -11.59
C THR A 156 17.99 -8.84 -11.33
N GLU A 157 17.29 -9.94 -11.07
CA GLU A 157 15.92 -9.95 -10.60
C GLU A 157 15.83 -10.26 -9.08
N ALA A 158 16.94 -10.12 -8.35
CA ALA A 158 16.96 -10.34 -6.90
C ALA A 158 16.12 -9.31 -6.16
N HIS A 159 15.41 -9.75 -5.14
CA HIS A 159 14.65 -8.89 -4.23
C HIS A 159 15.38 -8.70 -2.92
N GLU A 160 15.30 -7.51 -2.39
CA GLU A 160 15.79 -7.20 -1.06
C GLU A 160 14.67 -6.51 -0.25
N PRO A 161 14.48 -6.85 1.04
CA PRO A 161 13.56 -6.13 1.89
C PRO A 161 14.13 -4.76 2.26
N ARG A 162 13.26 -3.78 2.43
CA ARG A 162 13.57 -2.45 2.94
C ARG A 162 12.49 -2.00 3.91
N VAL A 163 12.91 -1.19 4.86
CA VAL A 163 12.02 -0.51 5.80
C VAL A 163 12.15 0.98 5.55
N HIS A 164 11.03 1.63 5.30
CA HIS A 164 10.97 3.07 5.12
C HIS A 164 10.03 3.68 6.14
N GLN A 165 10.44 4.76 6.77
CA GLN A 165 9.52 5.56 7.55
C GLN A 165 8.57 6.31 6.59
N TYR A 166 7.33 6.54 7.02
CA TYR A 166 6.45 7.48 6.35
C TYR A 166 5.86 8.46 7.36
N LEU A 167 5.58 9.65 6.88
CA LEU A 167 4.95 10.72 7.63
C LEU A 167 3.57 10.98 7.05
N LEU A 168 2.71 11.64 7.81
CA LEU A 168 1.46 12.17 7.26
C LEU A 168 1.66 13.66 6.95
N ASN A 169 1.21 14.09 5.77
CA ASN A 169 1.16 15.51 5.45
C ASN A 169 0.00 16.19 6.22
N GLU A 170 -0.15 17.50 6.06
CA GLU A 170 -1.20 18.31 6.73
C GLU A 170 -2.62 17.80 6.46
N ASP A 171 -2.86 17.20 5.28
CA ASP A 171 -4.14 16.63 4.91
C ASP A 171 -4.33 15.17 5.37
N GLY A 172 -3.36 14.61 6.11
CA GLY A 172 -3.36 13.24 6.61
C GLY A 172 -3.10 12.20 5.53
N TRP A 173 -2.30 12.51 4.50
CA TRP A 173 -1.88 11.54 3.50
C TRP A 173 -0.46 11.04 3.77
N PRO A 174 -0.19 9.73 3.57
CA PRO A 174 1.13 9.18 3.79
C PRO A 174 2.14 9.70 2.77
N CYS A 175 3.32 10.06 3.26
CA CYS A 175 4.47 10.47 2.48
C CYS A 175 5.65 9.57 2.90
N MET A 176 6.01 8.62 2.06
CA MET A 176 7.11 7.70 2.32
C MET A 176 8.44 8.41 2.17
N LEU A 177 9.32 8.27 3.16
CA LEU A 177 10.67 8.82 3.07
C LEU A 177 11.50 8.00 2.09
N PRO A 178 12.32 8.66 1.25
CA PRO A 178 13.00 7.97 0.15
C PRO A 178 14.17 7.09 0.58
N TYR A 179 14.76 7.35 1.75
CA TYR A 179 15.86 6.54 2.30
C TYR A 179 15.32 5.45 3.22
N ALA A 180 15.84 4.24 3.08
CA ALA A 180 15.52 3.15 3.98
C ALA A 180 16.07 3.41 5.39
N THR A 181 15.35 2.88 6.38
CA THR A 181 15.72 2.99 7.80
C THR A 181 16.22 1.65 8.37
N ASP A 182 16.63 0.73 7.52
CA ASP A 182 17.04 -0.63 7.88
C ASP A 182 18.18 -0.61 8.89
N GLY A 183 17.89 -0.90 10.15
CA GLY A 183 18.87 -1.00 11.21
C GLY A 183 19.52 0.33 11.64
N GLU A 184 19.13 1.45 11.08
CA GLU A 184 19.58 2.76 11.55
C GLU A 184 18.78 3.19 12.77
N THR A 185 19.46 3.56 13.83
CA THR A 185 18.84 4.23 14.96
C THR A 185 18.45 5.63 14.46
N VAL A 186 17.17 5.84 14.20
CA VAL A 186 16.66 7.18 13.92
C VAL A 186 16.93 8.00 15.16
N SER A 187 17.90 8.92 15.10
CA SER A 187 18.21 9.79 16.23
C SER A 187 16.98 10.64 16.55
N GLU A 188 16.76 10.96 17.84
CA GLU A 188 15.68 11.85 18.29
C GLU A 188 15.67 13.23 17.58
N LYS A 189 16.75 13.57 16.88
CA LYS A 189 16.86 14.80 16.10
C LYS A 189 16.14 14.77 14.75
N GLY A 190 15.50 13.65 14.42
CA GLY A 190 14.78 13.52 13.16
C GLY A 190 15.71 13.43 11.94
N TYR A 191 15.10 13.20 10.80
CA TYR A 191 15.76 13.37 9.50
C TYR A 191 16.18 14.84 9.36
N ASP A 192 17.43 15.05 9.03
CA ASP A 192 17.92 16.37 8.64
C ASP A 192 17.37 16.67 7.24
N ASN A 193 16.16 17.26 7.22
CA ASN A 193 15.48 17.60 5.98
C ASN A 193 16.26 18.56 5.09
N GLU A 194 17.25 19.27 5.63
CA GLU A 194 18.13 20.16 4.86
C GLU A 194 19.06 19.38 3.89
N LYS A 195 19.24 18.08 4.13
CA LYS A 195 20.03 17.21 3.22
C LYS A 195 19.22 16.56 2.10
N ILE A 196 17.91 16.72 2.10
CA ILE A 196 16.99 16.09 1.13
C ILE A 196 16.58 17.07 0.02
N ILE A 197 16.95 18.35 0.14
CA ILE A 197 16.65 19.39 -0.85
C ILE A 197 17.89 19.70 -1.69
#